data_08a4aaff3e696ccfd3a287489641f74a
#
_entry.id   08a4aaff3e696ccfd3a287489641f74a
#
_cell.length_a   1.000
_cell.length_b   1.000
_cell.length_c   1.000
_cell.angle_alpha   90.00
_cell.angle_beta   90.00
_cell.angle_gamma   90.00
#
_symmetry.space_group_name_H-M   'P 1'
#
loop_
_entity.id
_entity.type
_entity.pdbx_description
1 polymer ?
#
loop_
_entity_poly.entity_id
_entity_poly.type
_entity_poly.pdbx_seq_one_letter_code
_entity_poly.pdbx_strand_id
1 'polypeptide(L)'
;EVYILIIPAFGIISIIISSSYQKIIFGNQSMIFAMSCISLLGSLVWGHHMYTVGLETDTRAYFTGVTILISLPTGTKIFNWLSTYLGNPPLLHLKTTSAFFGLLFLLMFTIGGSTGIILGNAAVDLGLHDTYYVVAHFHFVLSLGAVIAIFSGIIFIGEKIVGSKILLPSSSSTLSLYHLVSTFIGILLTFSPMHFLGFNVMPRRIPDFPDSFHSWNFLSSIGSGITFLSFAMFLFSVLFFQDYYVEVEVINDLVITCWFHRLKRCLTKISINFSVIIILFSSFLFLFEHL
;
A
#
# COMPACT_ATOMS: atom_id res chain seq x y z
N GLU A 1 -12.02 2.68 -9.11
CA GLU A 1 -11.72 2.97 -7.68
C GLU A 1 -10.26 2.68 -7.35
N VAL A 2 -9.75 1.49 -7.69
CA VAL A 2 -8.36 1.09 -7.40
C VAL A 2 -7.36 2.01 -8.09
N TYR A 3 -7.58 2.43 -9.32
CA TYR A 3 -6.67 3.33 -10.04
C TYR A 3 -6.59 4.72 -9.40
N ILE A 4 -7.67 5.21 -8.80
CA ILE A 4 -7.68 6.48 -8.05
C ILE A 4 -6.75 6.40 -6.85
N LEU A 5 -6.64 5.25 -6.20
CA LEU A 5 -5.80 5.02 -5.03
C LEU A 5 -4.33 4.72 -5.40
N ILE A 6 -4.11 3.94 -6.45
CA ILE A 6 -2.77 3.45 -6.79
C ILE A 6 -1.93 4.47 -7.58
N ILE A 7 -2.54 5.33 -8.41
CA ILE A 7 -1.80 6.33 -9.18
C ILE A 7 -1.08 7.34 -8.28
N PRO A 8 -1.69 7.91 -7.22
CA PRO A 8 -0.97 8.70 -6.23
C PRO A 8 0.15 7.94 -5.53
N ALA A 9 -0.06 6.66 -5.20
CA ALA A 9 0.97 5.80 -4.62
C ALA A 9 2.18 5.66 -5.55
N PHE A 10 1.98 5.52 -6.85
CA PHE A 10 3.06 5.52 -7.84
C PHE A 10 3.87 6.82 -7.82
N GLY A 11 3.22 7.97 -7.63
CA GLY A 11 3.88 9.26 -7.48
C GLY A 11 4.77 9.31 -6.23
N ILE A 12 4.22 8.91 -5.08
CA ILE A 12 4.94 8.86 -3.81
C ILE A 12 6.19 7.98 -3.93
N ILE A 13 6.05 6.76 -4.42
CA ILE A 13 7.15 5.81 -4.60
C ILE A 13 8.21 6.38 -5.55
N SER A 14 7.81 7.02 -6.66
CA SER A 14 8.74 7.63 -7.60
C SER A 14 9.58 8.73 -6.93
N ILE A 15 8.96 9.59 -6.12
CA ILE A 15 9.67 10.65 -5.39
C ILE A 15 10.65 10.06 -4.39
N ILE A 16 10.24 9.03 -3.64
CA ILE A 16 11.08 8.39 -2.63
C ILE A 16 12.29 7.73 -3.28
N ILE A 17 12.09 6.97 -4.35
CA ILE A 17 13.18 6.31 -5.07
C ILE A 17 14.16 7.36 -5.61
N SER A 18 13.68 8.38 -6.31
CA SER A 18 14.54 9.42 -6.89
C SER A 18 15.34 10.16 -5.82
N SER A 19 14.71 10.49 -4.69
CA SER A 19 15.37 11.17 -3.57
C SER A 19 16.38 10.28 -2.86
N SER A 20 16.04 9.01 -2.60
CA SER A 20 16.92 8.08 -1.87
C SER A 20 18.18 7.71 -2.65
N TYR A 21 18.09 7.71 -3.97
CA TYR A 21 19.21 7.40 -4.86
C TYR A 21 19.84 8.64 -5.47
N GLN A 22 19.32 9.84 -5.18
CA GLN A 22 19.76 11.13 -5.73
C GLN A 22 19.86 11.11 -7.27
N LYS A 23 18.87 10.49 -7.91
CA LYS A 23 18.81 10.31 -9.35
C LYS A 23 17.45 10.69 -9.91
N ILE A 24 17.45 11.09 -11.16
CA ILE A 24 16.22 11.13 -11.95
C ILE A 24 15.76 9.70 -12.21
N ILE A 25 14.46 9.44 -12.09
CA ILE A 25 13.88 8.14 -12.41
C ILE A 25 14.25 7.74 -13.84
N PHE A 26 14.72 6.51 -13.98
CA PHE A 26 15.00 5.94 -15.31
C PHE A 26 13.71 5.97 -16.15
N GLY A 27 13.85 6.46 -17.39
CA GLY A 27 12.72 6.53 -18.31
C GLY A 27 11.58 7.44 -17.85
N ASN A 28 11.84 8.60 -17.25
CA ASN A 28 10.81 9.49 -16.69
C ASN A 28 9.66 9.78 -17.68
N GLN A 29 9.96 10.00 -18.96
CA GLN A 29 8.91 10.22 -19.97
C GLN A 29 8.07 8.97 -20.20
N SER A 30 8.68 7.79 -20.26
CA SER A 30 7.94 6.52 -20.39
C SER A 30 7.09 6.23 -19.14
N MET A 31 7.50 6.69 -17.96
CA MET A 31 6.70 6.60 -16.73
C MET A 31 5.42 7.43 -16.81
N ILE A 32 5.52 8.66 -17.32
CA ILE A 32 4.36 9.55 -17.52
C ILE A 32 3.42 8.96 -18.57
N PHE A 33 3.98 8.51 -19.69
CA PHE A 33 3.19 7.87 -20.75
C PHE A 33 2.49 6.60 -20.24
N ALA A 34 3.18 5.76 -19.48
CA ALA A 34 2.61 4.57 -18.88
C ALA A 34 1.43 4.89 -17.94
N MET A 35 1.52 5.95 -17.12
CA MET A 35 0.40 6.39 -16.28
C MET A 35 -0.80 6.84 -17.11
N SER A 36 -0.57 7.58 -18.19
CA SER A 36 -1.63 8.00 -19.10
C SER A 36 -2.33 6.80 -19.77
N CYS A 37 -1.55 5.80 -20.20
CA CYS A 37 -2.07 4.56 -20.75
C CYS A 37 -2.91 3.78 -19.73
N ILE A 38 -2.43 3.64 -18.47
CA ILE A 38 -3.18 2.97 -17.40
C ILE A 38 -4.52 3.67 -17.15
N SER A 39 -4.52 5.01 -17.09
CA SER A 39 -5.75 5.78 -16.86
C SER A 39 -6.75 5.60 -18.00
N LEU A 40 -6.28 5.64 -19.25
CA LEU A 40 -7.14 5.47 -20.43
C LEU A 40 -7.68 4.04 -20.52
N LEU A 41 -6.81 3.04 -20.47
CA LEU A 41 -7.21 1.63 -20.57
C LEU A 41 -8.06 1.22 -19.36
N GLY A 42 -7.76 1.73 -18.16
CA GLY A 42 -8.52 1.47 -16.94
C GLY A 42 -9.98 1.87 -17.04
N SER A 43 -10.32 2.88 -17.85
CA SER A 43 -11.70 3.26 -18.11
C SER A 43 -12.46 2.30 -19.05
N LEU A 44 -11.76 1.37 -19.71
CA LEU A 44 -12.33 0.46 -20.73
C LEU A 44 -12.47 -0.99 -20.23
N VAL A 45 -12.17 -1.28 -18.94
CA VAL A 45 -12.05 -2.67 -18.46
C VAL A 45 -13.03 -3.07 -17.36
N TRP A 46 -13.99 -2.22 -16.98
CA TRP A 46 -14.91 -2.48 -15.87
C TRP A 46 -15.66 -3.83 -15.97
N GLY A 47 -15.88 -4.34 -17.17
CA GLY A 47 -16.64 -5.57 -17.41
C GLY A 47 -15.92 -6.84 -16.93
N HIS A 48 -14.64 -6.77 -16.56
CA HIS A 48 -13.95 -7.92 -15.95
C HIS A 48 -14.51 -8.28 -14.56
N HIS A 49 -15.25 -7.40 -13.91
CA HIS A 49 -15.99 -7.71 -12.69
C HIS A 49 -17.33 -8.40 -12.93
N MET A 50 -17.69 -8.62 -14.19
CA MET A 50 -19.02 -9.06 -14.60
C MET A 50 -18.98 -10.31 -15.47
N TYR A 51 -17.92 -11.11 -15.43
CA TYR A 51 -17.77 -12.31 -16.27
C TYR A 51 -18.82 -13.39 -16.02
N THR A 52 -19.43 -13.42 -14.83
CA THR A 52 -20.41 -14.43 -14.41
C THR A 52 -21.86 -13.99 -14.59
N VAL A 53 -22.13 -12.77 -15.08
CA VAL A 53 -23.51 -12.26 -15.24
C VAL A 53 -24.19 -12.67 -16.53
N GLY A 54 -23.55 -13.53 -17.34
CA GLY A 54 -24.11 -13.99 -18.62
C GLY A 54 -23.71 -13.15 -19.83
N LEU A 55 -22.54 -12.49 -19.80
CA LEU A 55 -21.98 -11.80 -20.96
C LEU A 55 -21.72 -12.78 -22.12
N GLU A 56 -21.91 -12.30 -23.34
CA GLU A 56 -21.51 -13.04 -24.54
C GLU A 56 -20.02 -13.35 -24.57
N THR A 57 -19.67 -14.43 -25.25
CA THR A 57 -18.29 -14.93 -25.33
C THR A 57 -17.33 -13.88 -25.89
N ASP A 58 -17.73 -13.18 -26.94
CA ASP A 58 -16.91 -12.12 -27.58
C ASP A 58 -16.69 -10.94 -26.65
N THR A 59 -17.70 -10.54 -25.90
CA THR A 59 -17.61 -9.49 -24.89
C THR A 59 -16.63 -9.87 -23.77
N ARG A 60 -16.69 -11.12 -23.28
CA ARG A 60 -15.73 -11.63 -22.30
C ARG A 60 -14.31 -11.66 -22.85
N ALA A 61 -14.14 -12.07 -24.10
CA ALA A 61 -12.85 -12.06 -24.79
C ALA A 61 -12.28 -10.64 -24.93
N TYR A 62 -13.11 -9.67 -25.28
CA TYR A 62 -12.72 -8.27 -25.34
C TYR A 62 -12.22 -7.76 -24.00
N PHE A 63 -12.98 -7.92 -22.92
CA PHE A 63 -12.58 -7.45 -21.59
C PHE A 63 -11.35 -8.18 -21.07
N THR A 64 -11.17 -9.46 -21.36
CA THR A 64 -9.95 -10.21 -21.06
C THR A 64 -8.75 -9.59 -21.77
N GLY A 65 -8.84 -9.35 -23.08
CA GLY A 65 -7.75 -8.78 -23.86
C GLY A 65 -7.32 -7.40 -23.38
N VAL A 66 -8.27 -6.49 -23.16
CA VAL A 66 -7.95 -5.12 -22.70
C VAL A 66 -7.42 -5.13 -21.25
N THR A 67 -7.95 -5.99 -20.39
CA THR A 67 -7.47 -6.13 -19.00
C THR A 67 -6.01 -6.61 -18.96
N ILE A 68 -5.65 -7.61 -19.75
CA ILE A 68 -4.27 -8.10 -19.85
C ILE A 68 -3.36 -7.02 -20.46
N LEU A 69 -3.85 -6.23 -21.40
CA LEU A 69 -3.09 -5.16 -22.04
C LEU A 69 -2.60 -4.10 -21.05
N ILE A 70 -3.34 -3.83 -19.96
CA ILE A 70 -2.92 -2.90 -18.90
C ILE A 70 -1.65 -3.36 -18.18
N SER A 71 -1.33 -4.65 -18.22
CA SER A 71 -0.11 -5.17 -17.60
C SER A 71 1.17 -4.64 -18.26
N LEU A 72 1.13 -4.26 -19.53
CA LEU A 72 2.31 -3.76 -20.25
C LEU A 72 2.79 -2.40 -19.73
N PRO A 73 1.96 -1.34 -19.65
CA PRO A 73 2.38 -0.08 -19.05
C PRO A 73 2.72 -0.22 -17.57
N THR A 74 2.04 -1.08 -16.83
CA THR A 74 2.35 -1.37 -15.42
C THR A 74 3.72 -2.02 -15.28
N GLY A 75 4.05 -3.00 -16.13
CA GLY A 75 5.36 -3.64 -16.20
C GLY A 75 6.47 -2.63 -16.54
N THR A 76 6.23 -1.72 -17.48
CA THR A 76 7.16 -0.63 -17.81
C THR A 76 7.53 0.19 -16.58
N LYS A 77 6.54 0.53 -15.73
CA LYS A 77 6.78 1.27 -14.49
C LYS A 77 7.65 0.48 -13.51
N ILE A 78 7.33 -0.78 -13.30
CA ILE A 78 8.09 -1.66 -12.39
C ILE A 78 9.54 -1.77 -12.84
N PHE A 79 9.78 -2.01 -14.13
CA PHE A 79 11.14 -2.10 -14.68
C PHE A 79 11.91 -0.78 -14.60
N ASN A 80 11.25 0.36 -14.80
CA ASN A 80 11.88 1.67 -14.66
C ASN A 80 12.26 1.97 -13.21
N TRP A 81 11.42 1.63 -12.23
CA TRP A 81 11.77 1.72 -10.81
C TRP A 81 12.93 0.80 -10.47
N LEU A 82 12.89 -0.46 -10.92
CA LEU A 82 13.97 -1.42 -10.70
C LEU A 82 15.29 -0.95 -11.30
N SER A 83 15.28 -0.42 -12.53
CA SER A 83 16.45 0.16 -13.19
C SER A 83 17.02 1.35 -12.43
N THR A 84 16.16 2.15 -11.79
CA THR A 84 16.59 3.25 -10.92
C THR A 84 17.28 2.73 -9.67
N TYR A 85 16.76 1.66 -9.06
CA TYR A 85 17.38 0.99 -7.91
C TYR A 85 18.75 0.39 -8.23
N LEU A 86 18.87 -0.30 -9.36
CA LEU A 86 20.08 -1.08 -9.72
C LEU A 86 21.25 -0.21 -10.18
N GLY A 87 21.01 1.03 -10.58
CA GLY A 87 22.00 1.84 -11.26
C GLY A 87 23.19 2.38 -10.42
N ASN A 88 23.11 2.45 -9.09
CA ASN A 88 24.19 2.79 -8.13
C ASN A 88 23.78 2.30 -6.73
N PRO A 89 24.73 1.82 -5.92
CA PRO A 89 24.41 1.54 -4.53
C PRO A 89 24.00 2.84 -3.84
N PRO A 90 22.95 2.82 -2.99
CA PRO A 90 22.60 3.98 -2.18
C PRO A 90 23.79 4.32 -1.29
N LEU A 91 24.11 5.61 -1.18
CA LEU A 91 25.10 6.07 -0.23
C LEU A 91 24.72 5.51 1.15
N LEU A 92 25.69 5.02 1.89
CA LEU A 92 25.48 4.24 3.13
C LEU A 92 24.59 4.95 4.16
N HIS A 93 24.56 6.29 4.13
CA HIS A 93 23.74 7.16 4.99
C HIS A 93 22.32 7.44 4.48
N LEU A 94 21.95 6.95 3.28
CA LEU A 94 20.62 7.14 2.69
C LEU A 94 19.75 5.86 2.77
N LYS A 95 20.14 4.88 3.57
CA LYS A 95 19.30 3.72 3.90
C LYS A 95 18.17 4.16 4.84
N THR A 96 17.23 4.92 4.30
CA THR A 96 16.07 5.37 5.06
C THR A 96 15.00 4.29 5.12
N THR A 97 14.23 4.25 6.19
CA THR A 97 13.10 3.32 6.34
C THR A 97 12.09 3.51 5.22
N SER A 98 11.89 4.76 4.76
CA SER A 98 11.01 5.07 3.61
C SER A 98 11.45 4.38 2.32
N ALA A 99 12.76 4.28 2.05
CA ALA A 99 13.28 3.57 0.88
C ALA A 99 13.03 2.05 0.96
N PHE A 100 13.13 1.46 2.16
CA PHE A 100 12.79 0.04 2.36
C PHE A 100 11.31 -0.24 2.14
N PHE A 101 10.42 0.65 2.61
CA PHE A 101 8.99 0.57 2.29
C PHE A 101 8.76 0.65 0.77
N GLY A 102 9.49 1.50 0.05
CA GLY A 102 9.42 1.59 -1.40
C GLY A 102 9.82 0.29 -2.11
N LEU A 103 10.84 -0.41 -1.62
CA LEU A 103 11.23 -1.72 -2.14
C LEU A 103 10.17 -2.80 -1.86
N LEU A 104 9.60 -2.81 -0.67
CA LEU A 104 8.49 -3.70 -0.32
C LEU A 104 7.27 -3.44 -1.19
N PHE A 105 6.94 -2.17 -1.45
CA PHE A 105 5.88 -1.82 -2.39
C PHE A 105 6.11 -2.48 -3.75
N LEU A 106 7.31 -2.37 -4.33
CA LEU A 106 7.62 -2.95 -5.64
C LEU A 106 7.38 -4.46 -5.66
N LEU A 107 7.89 -5.16 -4.64
CA LEU A 107 7.75 -6.61 -4.54
C LEU A 107 6.28 -7.03 -4.43
N MET A 108 5.56 -6.42 -3.49
CA MET A 108 4.18 -6.82 -3.19
C MET A 108 3.21 -6.39 -4.28
N PHE A 109 3.40 -5.22 -4.87
CA PHE A 109 2.60 -4.76 -6.00
C PHE A 109 2.81 -5.64 -7.24
N THR A 110 4.03 -6.13 -7.47
CA THR A 110 4.31 -7.07 -8.56
C THR A 110 3.59 -8.40 -8.36
N ILE A 111 3.61 -8.95 -7.15
CA ILE A 111 2.87 -10.18 -6.82
C ILE A 111 1.36 -9.95 -6.96
N GLY A 112 0.84 -8.86 -6.38
CA GLY A 112 -0.58 -8.52 -6.47
C GLY A 112 -1.05 -8.28 -7.91
N GLY A 113 -0.24 -7.62 -8.73
CA GLY A 113 -0.53 -7.42 -10.16
C GLY A 113 -0.55 -8.72 -10.95
N SER A 114 0.36 -9.66 -10.64
CA SER A 114 0.40 -10.98 -11.28
C SER A 114 -0.87 -11.79 -11.00
N THR A 115 -1.39 -11.75 -9.77
CA THR A 115 -2.67 -12.40 -9.43
C THR A 115 -3.85 -11.74 -10.15
N GLY A 116 -3.77 -10.43 -10.44
CA GLY A 116 -4.75 -9.73 -11.25
C GLY A 116 -4.79 -10.17 -12.71
N ILE A 117 -3.64 -10.54 -13.31
CA ILE A 117 -3.60 -11.10 -14.67
C ILE A 117 -4.32 -12.45 -14.72
N ILE A 118 -4.19 -13.26 -13.67
CA ILE A 118 -4.91 -14.55 -13.56
C ILE A 118 -6.43 -14.29 -13.53
N LEU A 119 -6.90 -13.37 -12.69
CA LEU A 119 -8.31 -13.00 -12.59
C LEU A 119 -8.83 -12.28 -13.85
N GLY A 120 -7.98 -11.55 -14.54
CA GLY A 120 -8.34 -10.85 -15.79
C GLY A 120 -8.73 -11.79 -16.93
N ASN A 121 -8.38 -13.08 -16.85
CA ASN A 121 -8.78 -14.08 -17.80
C ASN A 121 -10.18 -14.61 -17.45
N ALA A 122 -11.16 -14.33 -18.28
CA ALA A 122 -12.55 -14.70 -18.05
C ALA A 122 -12.76 -16.21 -17.78
N ALA A 123 -12.05 -17.08 -18.51
CA ALA A 123 -12.17 -18.52 -18.33
C ALA A 123 -11.73 -18.99 -16.92
N VAL A 124 -10.69 -18.36 -16.39
CA VAL A 124 -10.18 -18.67 -15.04
C VAL A 124 -11.06 -18.02 -13.98
N ASP A 125 -11.53 -16.80 -14.23
CA ASP A 125 -12.38 -16.06 -13.28
C ASP A 125 -13.74 -16.70 -13.06
N LEU A 126 -14.23 -17.49 -14.01
CA LEU A 126 -15.46 -18.30 -13.77
C LEU A 126 -15.38 -19.19 -12.53
N GLY A 127 -14.17 -19.67 -12.21
CA GLY A 127 -13.94 -20.51 -11.01
C GLY A 127 -13.47 -19.73 -9.78
N LEU A 128 -12.96 -18.50 -9.96
CA LEU A 128 -12.40 -17.68 -8.88
C LEU A 128 -13.27 -16.49 -8.51
N HIS A 129 -14.28 -16.17 -9.32
CA HIS A 129 -15.18 -15.05 -9.07
C HIS A 129 -15.90 -15.20 -7.72
N ASP A 130 -15.98 -14.10 -6.98
CA ASP A 130 -16.56 -14.07 -5.63
C ASP A 130 -15.97 -15.09 -4.64
N THR A 131 -14.68 -15.43 -4.80
CA THR A 131 -13.90 -16.21 -3.83
C THR A 131 -12.90 -15.34 -3.08
N TYR A 132 -12.28 -15.90 -2.03
CA TYR A 132 -11.21 -15.25 -1.29
C TYR A 132 -9.94 -15.01 -2.13
N TYR A 133 -9.80 -15.59 -3.31
CA TYR A 133 -8.72 -15.27 -4.23
C TYR A 133 -8.80 -13.82 -4.73
N VAL A 134 -10.00 -13.35 -5.04
CA VAL A 134 -10.24 -11.95 -5.42
C VAL A 134 -9.91 -11.00 -4.26
N VAL A 135 -10.31 -11.38 -3.03
CA VAL A 135 -10.01 -10.62 -1.81
C VAL A 135 -8.51 -10.52 -1.59
N ALA A 136 -7.78 -11.62 -1.74
CA ALA A 136 -6.33 -11.63 -1.64
C ALA A 136 -5.68 -10.71 -2.68
N HIS A 137 -6.11 -10.78 -3.95
CA HIS A 137 -5.59 -9.96 -5.03
C HIS A 137 -5.67 -8.47 -4.71
N PHE A 138 -6.87 -7.94 -4.46
CA PHE A 138 -6.99 -6.50 -4.28
C PHE A 138 -6.35 -6.01 -2.97
N HIS A 139 -6.26 -6.83 -1.93
CA HIS A 139 -5.52 -6.45 -0.73
C HIS A 139 -4.01 -6.45 -0.93
N PHE A 140 -3.45 -7.32 -1.75
CA PHE A 140 -2.03 -7.24 -2.14
C PHE A 140 -1.74 -5.94 -2.88
N VAL A 141 -2.65 -5.49 -3.74
CA VAL A 141 -2.48 -4.23 -4.47
C VAL A 141 -2.71 -3.01 -3.55
N LEU A 142 -3.74 -3.02 -2.70
CA LEU A 142 -4.10 -1.87 -1.87
C LEU A 142 -3.38 -1.86 -0.52
N SER A 143 -3.48 -2.92 0.28
CA SER A 143 -2.89 -2.95 1.62
C SER A 143 -1.37 -3.10 1.59
N LEU A 144 -0.84 -3.96 0.73
CA LEU A 144 0.60 -4.14 0.52
C LEU A 144 1.17 -3.16 -0.52
N GLY A 145 0.33 -2.58 -1.36
CA GLY A 145 0.72 -1.53 -2.31
C GLY A 145 0.43 -0.13 -1.73
N ALA A 146 -0.78 0.38 -1.93
CA ALA A 146 -1.11 1.77 -1.63
C ALA A 146 -0.87 2.16 -0.15
N VAL A 147 -1.23 1.32 0.82
CA VAL A 147 -1.03 1.61 2.25
C VAL A 147 0.46 1.67 2.60
N ILE A 148 1.27 0.75 2.09
CA ILE A 148 2.72 0.79 2.27
C ILE A 148 3.32 2.06 1.64
N ALA A 149 2.84 2.47 0.46
CA ALA A 149 3.26 3.73 -0.14
C ALA A 149 2.89 4.95 0.72
N ILE A 150 1.71 4.96 1.35
CA ILE A 150 1.29 6.03 2.27
C ILE A 150 2.23 6.09 3.48
N PHE A 151 2.51 4.98 4.15
CA PHE A 151 3.46 4.96 5.27
C PHE A 151 4.85 5.43 4.85
N SER A 152 5.33 4.96 3.70
CA SER A 152 6.58 5.41 3.11
C SER A 152 6.60 6.93 2.91
N GLY A 153 5.51 7.50 2.38
CA GLY A 153 5.33 8.93 2.16
C GLY A 153 5.31 9.74 3.46
N ILE A 154 4.58 9.27 4.47
CA ILE A 154 4.50 9.94 5.78
C ILE A 154 5.87 9.98 6.43
N ILE A 155 6.62 8.88 6.45
CA ILE A 155 7.96 8.82 7.00
C ILE A 155 8.91 9.74 6.22
N PHE A 156 8.86 9.70 4.89
CA PHE A 156 9.70 10.52 4.03
C PHE A 156 9.45 12.03 4.22
N ILE A 157 8.18 12.44 4.32
CA ILE A 157 7.80 13.84 4.56
C ILE A 157 8.22 14.24 5.98
N GLY A 158 8.00 13.36 6.97
CA GLY A 158 8.41 13.58 8.35
C GLY A 158 9.92 13.81 8.45
N GLU A 159 10.74 12.98 7.82
CA GLU A 159 12.20 13.15 7.75
C GLU A 159 12.62 14.49 7.14
N LYS A 160 11.85 15.00 6.16
CA LYS A 160 12.16 16.27 5.49
C LYS A 160 11.67 17.50 6.24
N ILE A 161 10.51 17.45 6.86
CA ILE A 161 9.92 18.59 7.59
C ILE A 161 10.61 18.80 8.94
N VAL A 162 10.87 17.71 9.66
CA VAL A 162 11.45 17.76 11.01
C VAL A 162 12.97 17.87 10.96
N GLY A 163 13.57 17.59 9.80
CA GLY A 163 15.02 17.56 9.60
C GLY A 163 15.64 16.24 10.06
N SER A 164 16.69 15.80 9.34
CA SER A 164 17.36 14.52 9.57
C SER A 164 17.99 14.37 10.98
N LYS A 165 18.14 15.46 11.72
CA LYS A 165 18.69 15.47 13.09
C LYS A 165 17.65 15.09 14.16
N ILE A 166 16.36 15.18 13.87
CA ILE A 166 15.29 14.97 14.85
C ILE A 166 14.70 13.56 14.79
N LEU A 167 14.77 12.89 13.64
CA LEU A 167 14.36 11.49 13.49
C LEU A 167 15.51 10.49 13.75
N LEU A 168 16.66 10.97 14.22
CA LEU A 168 17.83 10.17 14.51
C LEU A 168 18.35 10.26 15.96
N PRO A 169 17.57 10.03 16.98
CA PRO A 169 18.03 9.18 18.05
C PRO A 169 17.95 7.75 17.52
N SER A 170 18.92 6.92 17.82
CA SER A 170 18.99 5.50 17.43
C SER A 170 17.72 4.68 17.72
N SER A 171 16.83 5.18 18.58
CA SER A 171 15.55 4.60 18.95
C SER A 171 14.42 4.86 17.92
N SER A 172 14.36 6.01 17.24
CA SER A 172 13.28 6.30 16.28
C SER A 172 13.48 5.58 14.96
N SER A 173 14.72 5.41 14.52
CA SER A 173 15.03 4.60 13.33
C SER A 173 14.75 3.12 13.57
N THR A 174 15.03 2.59 14.76
CA THR A 174 14.68 1.23 15.14
C THR A 174 13.17 1.04 15.24
N LEU A 175 12.43 1.99 15.80
CA LEU A 175 10.98 1.89 15.94
C LEU A 175 10.28 1.91 14.59
N SER A 176 10.70 2.76 13.64
CA SER A 176 10.17 2.77 12.29
C SER A 176 10.52 1.49 11.51
N LEU A 177 11.68 0.88 11.78
CA LEU A 177 12.05 -0.42 11.22
C LEU A 177 11.20 -1.55 11.81
N TYR A 178 10.95 -1.54 13.12
CA TYR A 178 10.03 -2.49 13.75
C TYR A 178 8.62 -2.36 13.18
N HIS A 179 8.13 -1.13 13.00
CA HIS A 179 6.85 -0.90 12.35
C HIS A 179 6.83 -1.48 10.92
N LEU A 180 7.85 -1.23 10.11
CA LEU A 180 7.98 -1.78 8.77
C LEU A 180 7.90 -3.31 8.76
N VAL A 181 8.72 -3.96 9.59
CA VAL A 181 8.80 -5.42 9.65
C VAL A 181 7.50 -6.04 10.17
N SER A 182 6.94 -5.49 11.25
CA SER A 182 5.70 -5.99 11.84
C SER A 182 4.49 -5.77 10.93
N THR A 183 4.39 -4.62 10.27
CA THR A 183 3.35 -4.35 9.27
C THR A 183 3.45 -5.33 8.11
N PHE A 184 4.65 -5.53 7.56
CA PHE A 184 4.88 -6.44 6.46
C PHE A 184 4.51 -7.88 6.80
N ILE A 185 5.00 -8.40 7.94
CA ILE A 185 4.67 -9.75 8.41
C ILE A 185 3.17 -9.87 8.67
N GLY A 186 2.56 -8.90 9.35
CA GLY A 186 1.15 -8.91 9.68
C GLY A 186 0.27 -8.95 8.44
N ILE A 187 0.50 -8.09 7.45
CA ILE A 187 -0.29 -8.06 6.21
C ILE A 187 -0.05 -9.32 5.38
N LEU A 188 1.19 -9.83 5.30
CA LEU A 188 1.46 -11.10 4.62
C LEU A 188 0.70 -12.27 5.26
N LEU A 189 0.74 -12.41 6.59
CA LEU A 189 0.01 -13.46 7.31
C LEU A 189 -1.50 -13.31 7.15
N THR A 190 -2.01 -12.10 6.98
CA THR A 190 -3.43 -11.85 6.77
C THR A 190 -3.88 -12.29 5.38
N PHE A 191 -3.19 -11.84 4.33
CA PHE A 191 -3.71 -11.94 2.96
C PHE A 191 -3.09 -13.06 2.13
N SER A 192 -1.90 -13.61 2.47
CA SER A 192 -1.35 -14.75 1.74
C SER A 192 -2.20 -16.01 1.88
N PRO A 193 -2.70 -16.37 3.08
CA PRO A 193 -3.59 -17.52 3.24
C PRO A 193 -4.89 -17.43 2.43
N MET A 194 -5.36 -16.20 2.17
CA MET A 194 -6.59 -15.99 1.40
C MET A 194 -6.47 -16.46 -0.06
N HIS A 195 -5.25 -16.47 -0.65
CA HIS A 195 -5.04 -17.07 -1.97
C HIS A 195 -5.31 -18.57 -1.95
N PHE A 196 -4.86 -19.27 -0.90
CA PHE A 196 -5.10 -20.72 -0.75
C PHE A 196 -6.55 -21.03 -0.46
N LEU A 197 -7.23 -20.21 0.35
CA LEU A 197 -8.67 -20.29 0.56
C LEU A 197 -9.43 -20.11 -0.76
N GLY A 198 -9.01 -19.15 -1.59
CA GLY A 198 -9.62 -18.89 -2.88
C GLY A 198 -9.40 -20.01 -3.89
N PHE A 199 -8.22 -20.67 -3.92
CA PHE A 199 -7.99 -21.86 -4.75
C PHE A 199 -8.87 -23.04 -4.32
N ASN A 200 -9.21 -23.14 -3.04
CA ASN A 200 -10.16 -24.11 -2.53
C ASN A 200 -11.62 -23.65 -2.67
N VAL A 201 -11.86 -22.61 -3.46
CA VAL A 201 -13.19 -22.07 -3.79
C VAL A 201 -13.99 -21.62 -2.55
N MET A 202 -13.33 -21.15 -1.49
CA MET A 202 -14.03 -20.54 -0.37
C MET A 202 -14.69 -19.23 -0.84
N PRO A 203 -16.05 -19.13 -0.79
CA PRO A 203 -16.74 -17.91 -1.21
C PRO A 203 -16.43 -16.74 -0.28
N ARG A 204 -16.43 -15.51 -0.80
CA ARG A 204 -16.43 -14.30 0.03
C ARG A 204 -17.85 -13.95 0.50
N ARG A 205 -17.96 -13.06 1.50
CA ARG A 205 -19.25 -12.53 2.01
C ARG A 205 -20.15 -13.61 2.64
N ILE A 206 -19.55 -14.61 3.26
CA ILE A 206 -20.27 -15.66 3.99
C ILE A 206 -20.16 -15.43 5.49
N PRO A 207 -21.21 -15.74 6.28
CA PRO A 207 -21.20 -15.57 7.72
C PRO A 207 -20.43 -16.68 8.45
N ASP A 208 -20.24 -17.84 7.83
CA ASP A 208 -19.58 -19.01 8.41
C ASP A 208 -18.90 -19.83 7.30
N PHE A 209 -17.94 -20.67 7.67
CA PHE A 209 -17.17 -21.49 6.73
C PHE A 209 -16.94 -22.90 7.29
N PRO A 210 -16.74 -23.91 6.42
CA PRO A 210 -16.44 -25.28 6.84
C PRO A 210 -15.14 -25.38 7.65
N ASP A 211 -15.08 -26.33 8.58
CA ASP A 211 -13.91 -26.57 9.46
C ASP A 211 -12.60 -26.80 8.69
N SER A 212 -12.67 -27.29 7.47
CA SER A 212 -11.51 -27.48 6.60
C SER A 212 -10.75 -26.18 6.28
N PHE A 213 -11.42 -25.02 6.39
CA PHE A 213 -10.80 -23.71 6.16
C PHE A 213 -10.31 -23.03 7.45
N HIS A 214 -10.52 -23.66 8.61
CA HIS A 214 -10.21 -23.05 9.91
C HIS A 214 -8.75 -22.63 10.03
N SER A 215 -7.80 -23.47 9.63
CA SER A 215 -6.37 -23.20 9.80
C SER A 215 -5.90 -21.94 9.08
N TRP A 216 -6.33 -21.74 7.83
CA TRP A 216 -5.97 -20.56 7.05
C TRP A 216 -6.64 -19.29 7.57
N ASN A 217 -7.91 -19.38 7.97
CA ASN A 217 -8.63 -18.25 8.56
C ASN A 217 -8.03 -17.86 9.93
N PHE A 218 -7.63 -18.83 10.74
CA PHE A 218 -6.96 -18.58 12.01
C PHE A 218 -5.62 -17.87 11.82
N LEU A 219 -4.80 -18.30 10.84
CA LEU A 219 -3.54 -17.63 10.50
C LEU A 219 -3.75 -16.19 10.04
N SER A 220 -4.78 -15.96 9.21
CA SER A 220 -5.19 -14.62 8.77
C SER A 220 -5.59 -13.74 9.96
N SER A 221 -6.31 -14.26 10.94
CA SER A 221 -6.71 -13.53 12.15
C SER A 221 -5.50 -13.12 13.00
N ILE A 222 -4.50 -14.00 13.15
CA ILE A 222 -3.22 -13.64 13.83
C ILE A 222 -2.53 -12.50 13.08
N GLY A 223 -2.46 -12.58 11.76
CA GLY A 223 -1.86 -11.53 10.93
C GLY A 223 -2.53 -10.17 11.13
N SER A 224 -3.86 -10.14 11.17
CA SER A 224 -4.62 -8.90 11.40
C SER A 224 -4.33 -8.28 12.77
N GLY A 225 -4.22 -9.10 13.82
CA GLY A 225 -3.82 -8.66 15.16
C GLY A 225 -2.42 -8.02 15.19
N ILE A 226 -1.44 -8.64 14.49
CA ILE A 226 -0.08 -8.09 14.36
C ILE A 226 -0.11 -6.74 13.64
N THR A 227 -0.88 -6.62 12.55
CA THR A 227 -1.02 -5.38 11.79
C THR A 227 -1.64 -4.27 12.64
N PHE A 228 -2.66 -4.59 13.42
CA PHE A 228 -3.30 -3.65 14.35
C PHE A 228 -2.31 -3.11 15.39
N LEU A 229 -1.54 -3.98 16.02
CA LEU A 229 -0.51 -3.58 17.00
C LEU A 229 0.59 -2.74 16.34
N SER A 230 1.00 -3.09 15.13
CA SER A 230 1.99 -2.33 14.37
C SER A 230 1.51 -0.91 14.07
N PHE A 231 0.24 -0.76 13.68
CA PHE A 231 -0.35 0.55 13.43
C PHE A 231 -0.48 1.39 14.71
N ALA A 232 -0.87 0.77 15.83
CA ALA A 232 -0.91 1.44 17.13
C ALA A 232 0.48 1.95 17.54
N MET A 233 1.53 1.15 17.35
CA MET A 233 2.92 1.57 17.58
C MET A 233 3.33 2.73 16.68
N PHE A 234 2.95 2.73 15.42
CA PHE A 234 3.22 3.82 14.50
C PHE A 234 2.55 5.12 14.95
N LEU A 235 1.27 5.08 15.30
CA LEU A 235 0.56 6.24 15.84
C LEU A 235 1.20 6.76 17.13
N PHE A 236 1.55 5.86 18.01
CA PHE A 236 2.26 6.22 19.25
C PHE A 236 3.59 6.93 18.94
N SER A 237 4.37 6.41 18.01
CA SER A 237 5.63 7.04 17.60
C SER A 237 5.44 8.43 17.01
N VAL A 238 4.44 8.61 16.17
CA VAL A 238 4.13 9.92 15.54
C VAL A 238 3.63 10.93 16.56
N LEU A 239 2.81 10.50 17.55
CA LEU A 239 2.17 11.41 18.50
C LEU A 239 3.09 11.80 19.68
N PHE A 240 3.92 10.86 20.16
CA PHE A 240 4.65 11.05 21.41
C PHE A 240 6.13 11.35 21.25
N PHE A 241 6.77 10.94 20.16
CA PHE A 241 8.20 11.23 19.96
C PHE A 241 8.49 12.60 19.35
N GLN A 242 7.48 13.36 18.93
CA GLN A 242 7.66 14.74 18.44
C GLN A 242 7.95 15.76 19.55
N ASP A 243 7.64 15.46 20.82
CA ASP A 243 7.75 16.45 21.90
C ASP A 243 9.15 16.54 22.55
N TYR A 244 10.06 15.61 22.26
CA TYR A 244 11.33 15.53 22.99
C TYR A 244 12.48 16.36 22.42
N TYR A 245 12.34 17.02 21.26
CA TYR A 245 13.44 17.74 20.60
C TYR A 245 13.03 19.06 19.94
N VAL A 246 12.28 19.90 20.63
CA VAL A 246 12.06 21.30 20.21
C VAL A 246 13.02 22.26 20.93
N GLU A 247 14.24 21.86 21.13
CA GLU A 247 15.34 22.76 21.47
C GLU A 247 16.47 22.62 20.48
N VAL A 248 16.33 23.11 19.24
CA VAL A 248 17.48 23.53 18.41
C VAL A 248 17.08 24.48 17.30
N GLU A 249 17.64 25.68 17.39
CA GLU A 249 17.88 26.67 16.34
C GLU A 249 16.74 26.95 15.37
N VAL A 250 15.83 27.81 15.84
CA VAL A 250 14.93 28.61 15.03
C VAL A 250 15.76 29.65 14.26
N ILE A 251 16.15 29.35 13.05
CA ILE A 251 16.47 30.39 12.06
C ILE A 251 16.13 29.83 10.67
N ASN A 252 15.14 30.43 10.02
CA ASN A 252 14.85 30.52 8.59
C ASN A 252 13.68 29.76 7.96
N ASP A 253 12.75 29.13 8.69
CA ASP A 253 11.51 28.69 8.02
C ASP A 253 10.24 29.00 8.84
N LEU A 254 10.00 30.28 9.07
CA LEU A 254 8.90 30.81 9.88
C LEU A 254 7.49 30.48 9.35
N VAL A 255 7.34 30.14 8.08
CA VAL A 255 6.04 29.91 7.46
C VAL A 255 5.54 28.49 7.68
N ILE A 256 6.42 27.49 7.56
CA ILE A 256 6.10 26.06 7.70
C ILE A 256 5.86 25.72 9.18
N THR A 257 6.69 26.26 10.07
CA THR A 257 6.53 26.10 11.53
C THR A 257 5.24 26.73 12.06
N CYS A 258 4.80 27.88 11.52
CA CYS A 258 3.51 28.48 11.86
C CYS A 258 2.32 27.59 11.42
N TRP A 259 2.42 26.95 10.26
CA TRP A 259 1.35 26.05 9.79
C TRP A 259 1.25 24.78 10.65
N PHE A 260 2.38 24.20 10.99
CA PHE A 260 2.44 23.00 11.87
C PHE A 260 1.99 23.32 13.31
N HIS A 261 2.36 24.49 13.85
CA HIS A 261 1.87 24.95 15.16
C HIS A 261 0.36 25.25 15.16
N ARG A 262 -0.20 25.71 14.04
CA ARG A 262 -1.66 25.85 13.87
C ARG A 262 -2.35 24.50 13.75
N LEU A 263 -1.77 23.56 13.00
CA LEU A 263 -2.27 22.21 12.89
C LEU A 263 -2.20 21.45 14.23
N LYS A 264 -1.09 21.57 14.96
CA LYS A 264 -0.92 21.01 16.31
C LYS A 264 -1.95 21.59 17.29
N ARG A 265 -2.16 22.94 17.30
CA ARG A 265 -3.21 23.58 18.12
C ARG A 265 -4.63 23.22 17.67
N CYS A 266 -4.86 22.93 16.41
CA CYS A 266 -6.15 22.47 15.91
C CYS A 266 -6.40 21.02 16.35
N LEU A 267 -5.41 20.15 16.25
CA LEU A 267 -5.47 18.73 16.67
C LEU A 267 -5.56 18.58 18.20
N THR A 268 -4.88 19.45 18.97
CA THR A 268 -4.99 19.45 20.46
C THR A 268 -6.27 20.10 20.98
N LYS A 269 -6.90 21.00 20.21
CA LYS A 269 -8.23 21.52 20.52
C LYS A 269 -9.37 20.57 20.16
N ILE A 270 -9.17 19.69 19.18
CA ILE A 270 -10.02 18.54 18.98
C ILE A 270 -9.47 17.49 19.96
N SER A 271 -10.03 17.45 21.18
CA SER A 271 -9.81 16.33 22.08
C SER A 271 -10.38 15.08 21.42
N ILE A 272 -9.63 14.49 20.50
CA ILE A 272 -9.97 13.21 19.92
C ILE A 272 -9.75 12.21 21.05
N ASN A 273 -10.83 11.93 21.78
CA ASN A 273 -10.84 10.85 22.74
C ASN A 273 -10.34 9.59 22.03
N PHE A 274 -9.43 8.87 22.66
CA PHE A 274 -8.88 7.60 22.18
C PHE A 274 -9.98 6.64 21.71
N SER A 275 -11.18 6.73 22.30
CA SER A 275 -12.40 6.07 21.86
C SER A 275 -12.87 6.43 20.43
N VAL A 276 -12.68 7.65 19.97
CA VAL A 276 -13.05 8.07 18.59
C VAL A 276 -12.07 7.46 17.58
N ILE A 277 -10.79 7.37 17.93
CA ILE A 277 -9.78 6.70 17.09
C ILE A 277 -10.10 5.20 17.00
N ILE A 278 -10.50 4.57 18.10
CA ILE A 278 -10.92 3.17 18.10
C ILE A 278 -12.20 2.98 17.28
N ILE A 279 -13.17 3.87 17.39
CA ILE A 279 -14.43 3.81 16.62
C ILE A 279 -14.15 4.03 15.12
N LEU A 280 -13.32 4.99 14.75
CA LEU A 280 -12.93 5.21 13.36
C LEU A 280 -12.15 4.03 12.81
N PHE A 281 -11.31 3.40 13.61
CA PHE A 281 -10.52 2.25 13.21
C PHE A 281 -11.36 0.97 13.15
N SER A 282 -12.30 0.77 14.09
CA SER A 282 -13.27 -0.34 14.02
C SER A 282 -14.24 -0.18 12.84
N SER A 283 -14.66 1.06 12.53
CA SER A 283 -15.45 1.36 11.34
C SER A 283 -14.65 1.13 10.05
N PHE A 284 -13.37 1.43 10.05
CA PHE A 284 -12.47 1.16 8.94
C PHE A 284 -12.25 -0.36 8.74
N LEU A 285 -12.05 -1.11 9.82
CA LEU A 285 -12.00 -2.59 9.77
C LEU A 285 -13.32 -3.19 9.33
N PHE A 286 -14.46 -2.69 9.82
CA PHE A 286 -15.78 -3.14 9.43
C PHE A 286 -16.08 -2.86 7.95
N LEU A 287 -15.65 -1.71 7.42
CA LEU A 287 -15.71 -1.42 5.98
C LEU A 287 -14.83 -2.35 5.14
N PHE A 288 -13.70 -2.81 5.68
CA PHE A 288 -12.82 -3.78 5.00
C PHE A 288 -13.31 -5.23 5.13
N GLU A 289 -14.08 -5.58 6.15
CA GLU A 289 -14.69 -6.93 6.28
C GLU A 289 -15.91 -7.10 5.37
N HIS A 290 -16.59 -6.00 5.02
CA HIS A 290 -17.81 -6.04 4.20
C HIS A 290 -17.64 -5.57 2.76
N LEU A 291 -16.43 -5.09 2.36
CA LEU A 291 -16.01 -4.88 0.98
C LEU A 291 -15.28 -6.09 0.42
#